data_3c6194d77abb6569ccdbd8fba8f552f7
#
_entry.id   3c6194d77abb6569ccdbd8fba8f552f7
#
_cell.length_a   1.000
_cell.length_b   1.000
_cell.length_c   1.000
_cell.angle_alpha   90.00
_cell.angle_beta   90.00
_cell.angle_gamma   90.00
#
_symmetry.space_group_name_H-M   'P 1'
#
loop_
_entity.id
_entity.type
_entity.pdbx_description
1 polymer ?
#
loop_
_entity_poly.entity_id
_entity_poly.type
_entity_poly.pdbx_seq_one_letter_code
_entity_poly.pdbx_strand_id
1 'polypeptide(L)'
;MYFDVINRIKDHLENDPIVTTVSQGDILDLDLSKATLFPLAHIVINNVTIGSQVTSYSVSIIGMDIVDFSKEKSSGFEGNDNELYILNTQLEVMKRICAVMTRGDMYRDGFELEGEPTAEPFTDRFENVVAGFTLSMTVKTPNDMTAC
;
A
#
# COMPACT_ATOMS: atom_id res chain seq x y z
N MET A 1 -13.73 5.16 -13.86
CA MET A 1 -12.27 4.99 -13.95
C MET A 1 -11.54 5.24 -12.64
N TYR A 2 -11.77 6.37 -11.98
CA TYR A 2 -11.17 6.63 -10.66
C TYR A 2 -11.55 5.56 -9.63
N PHE A 3 -12.83 5.25 -9.54
CA PHE A 3 -13.30 4.18 -8.65
C PHE A 3 -12.70 2.83 -9.01
N ASP A 4 -12.52 2.58 -10.30
CA ASP A 4 -11.99 1.28 -10.74
C ASP A 4 -10.55 1.10 -10.26
N VAL A 5 -9.73 2.13 -10.34
CA VAL A 5 -8.33 2.07 -9.87
C VAL A 5 -8.30 1.77 -8.37
N ILE A 6 -9.06 2.54 -7.59
CA ILE A 6 -9.11 2.36 -6.14
C ILE A 6 -9.65 0.98 -5.79
N ASN A 7 -10.77 0.58 -6.41
CA ASN A 7 -11.42 -0.69 -6.08
C ASN A 7 -10.56 -1.89 -6.47
N ARG A 8 -9.85 -1.84 -7.59
CA ARG A 8 -8.97 -2.94 -7.99
C ARG A 8 -7.80 -3.09 -7.02
N ILE A 9 -7.19 -1.97 -6.61
CA ILE A 9 -6.12 -1.99 -5.61
C ILE A 9 -6.65 -2.50 -4.28
N LYS A 10 -7.82 -1.99 -3.87
CA LYS A 10 -8.45 -2.40 -2.61
C LYS A 10 -8.78 -3.89 -2.61
N ASP A 11 -9.38 -4.39 -3.67
CA ASP A 11 -9.73 -5.81 -3.77
C ASP A 11 -8.48 -6.71 -3.68
N HIS A 12 -7.42 -6.32 -4.35
CA HIS A 12 -6.17 -7.07 -4.27
C HIS A 12 -5.62 -7.09 -2.85
N LEU A 13 -5.61 -5.94 -2.18
CA LEU A 13 -5.10 -5.84 -0.81
C LEU A 13 -5.99 -6.58 0.19
N GLU A 14 -7.30 -6.52 0.01
CA GLU A 14 -8.24 -7.26 0.88
C GLU A 14 -8.07 -8.77 0.77
N ASN A 15 -7.65 -9.26 -0.39
CA ASN A 15 -7.39 -10.67 -0.61
C ASN A 15 -5.98 -11.10 -0.19
N ASP A 16 -5.14 -10.16 0.21
CA ASP A 16 -3.80 -10.48 0.69
C ASP A 16 -3.88 -11.05 2.10
N PRO A 17 -3.28 -12.24 2.36
CA PRO A 17 -3.41 -12.89 3.66
C PRO A 17 -2.76 -12.11 4.82
N ILE A 18 -1.86 -11.19 4.54
CA ILE A 18 -1.19 -10.39 5.57
C ILE A 18 -2.05 -9.19 5.99
N VAL A 19 -2.81 -8.62 5.07
CA VAL A 19 -3.56 -7.39 5.31
C VAL A 19 -4.87 -7.69 6.04
N THR A 20 -5.13 -7.00 7.14
CA THR A 20 -6.38 -7.12 7.89
C THR A 20 -7.39 -6.06 7.47
N THR A 21 -6.95 -4.81 7.32
CA THR A 21 -7.83 -3.68 7.01
C THR A 21 -7.27 -2.92 5.83
N VAL A 22 -8.14 -2.53 4.91
CA VAL A 22 -7.81 -1.64 3.80
C VAL A 22 -8.63 -0.38 3.93
N SER A 23 -7.97 0.77 3.89
CA SER A 23 -8.61 2.08 3.99
C SER A 23 -8.13 2.98 2.86
N GLN A 24 -8.79 4.12 2.69
CA GLN A 24 -8.44 5.08 1.65
C GLN A 24 -8.76 6.49 2.12
N GLY A 25 -8.17 7.47 1.48
CA GLY A 25 -8.41 8.88 1.78
C GLY A 25 -7.38 9.47 2.72
N ASP A 26 -7.83 10.37 3.61
CA ASP A 26 -6.93 11.02 4.56
C ASP A 26 -6.64 10.08 5.74
N ILE A 27 -5.36 9.80 5.96
CA ILE A 27 -4.95 8.94 7.07
C ILE A 27 -5.30 9.53 8.43
N LEU A 28 -5.47 10.84 8.53
CA LEU A 28 -5.87 11.50 9.77
C LEU A 28 -7.27 11.12 10.21
N ASP A 29 -8.10 10.64 9.30
CA ASP A 29 -9.45 10.17 9.62
C ASP A 29 -9.48 8.79 10.27
N LEU A 30 -8.32 8.10 10.30
CA LEU A 30 -8.21 6.78 10.90
C LEU A 30 -7.87 6.88 12.38
N ASP A 31 -8.54 6.05 13.18
CA ASP A 31 -8.18 5.90 14.58
C ASP A 31 -7.08 4.84 14.70
N LEU A 32 -5.84 5.27 14.59
CA LEU A 32 -4.68 4.39 14.63
C LEU A 32 -4.39 3.83 16.03
N SER A 33 -5.18 4.21 17.03
CA SER A 33 -5.09 3.61 18.37
C SER A 33 -5.70 2.20 18.40
N LYS A 34 -6.56 1.87 17.45
CA LYS A 34 -7.24 0.57 17.42
C LYS A 34 -6.33 -0.52 16.88
N ALA A 35 -5.83 -1.36 17.76
CA ALA A 35 -4.94 -2.46 17.40
C ALA A 35 -5.58 -3.45 16.42
N THR A 36 -6.91 -3.58 16.44
CA THR A 36 -7.63 -4.49 15.57
C THR A 36 -7.59 -4.13 14.09
N LEU A 37 -7.19 -2.90 13.76
CA LEU A 37 -7.05 -2.47 12.37
C LEU A 37 -5.83 -3.08 11.67
N PHE A 38 -4.81 -3.47 12.45
CA PHE A 38 -3.52 -3.86 11.90
C PHE A 38 -3.40 -5.36 11.63
N PRO A 39 -2.63 -5.78 10.63
CA PRO A 39 -1.93 -4.96 9.62
C PRO A 39 -2.88 -4.18 8.73
N LEU A 40 -2.55 -2.92 8.51
CA LEU A 40 -3.37 -1.96 7.77
C LEU A 40 -2.70 -1.56 6.46
N ALA A 41 -3.47 -1.52 5.39
CA ALA A 41 -3.03 -0.93 4.13
C ALA A 41 -3.92 0.28 3.83
N HIS A 42 -3.28 1.41 3.59
CA HIS A 42 -3.98 2.67 3.32
C HIS A 42 -3.63 3.19 1.93
N ILE A 43 -4.65 3.49 1.14
CA ILE A 43 -4.51 3.92 -0.25
C ILE A 43 -4.73 5.42 -0.35
N VAL A 44 -3.77 6.12 -0.96
CA VAL A 44 -3.87 7.57 -1.22
C VAL A 44 -3.66 7.80 -2.72
N ILE A 45 -4.58 8.53 -3.33
CA ILE A 45 -4.38 9.04 -4.68
C ILE A 45 -3.84 10.45 -4.55
N ASN A 46 -2.58 10.65 -4.92
CA ASN A 46 -1.92 11.94 -4.78
C ASN A 46 -2.37 12.93 -5.84
N ASN A 47 -2.43 12.49 -7.08
CA ASN A 47 -2.90 13.31 -8.19
C ASN A 47 -3.26 12.42 -9.39
N VAL A 48 -3.91 13.02 -10.37
CA VAL A 48 -4.31 12.37 -11.62
C VAL A 48 -3.85 13.27 -12.77
N THR A 49 -3.14 12.68 -13.72
CA THR A 49 -2.72 13.37 -14.93
C THR A 49 -3.52 12.84 -16.12
N ILE A 50 -4.24 13.72 -16.77
CA ILE A 50 -5.13 13.35 -17.86
C ILE A 50 -4.44 13.61 -19.19
N GLY A 51 -4.05 12.53 -19.86
CA GLY A 51 -3.48 12.61 -21.22
C GLY A 51 -4.56 12.37 -22.27
N SER A 52 -4.17 12.48 -23.53
CA SER A 52 -5.10 12.28 -24.64
C SER A 52 -5.50 10.81 -24.82
N GLN A 53 -4.62 9.88 -24.47
CA GLN A 53 -4.85 8.44 -24.65
C GLN A 53 -4.75 7.66 -23.36
N VAL A 54 -4.08 8.20 -22.36
CA VAL A 54 -3.79 7.53 -21.10
C VAL A 54 -4.05 8.48 -19.94
N THR A 55 -4.66 7.96 -18.89
CA THR A 55 -4.79 8.67 -17.63
C THR A 55 -3.83 8.03 -16.63
N SER A 56 -3.03 8.85 -15.95
CA SER A 56 -2.03 8.41 -14.99
C SER A 56 -2.46 8.80 -13.58
N TYR A 57 -2.44 7.85 -12.67
CA TYR A 57 -2.79 8.04 -11.26
C TYR A 57 -1.53 7.90 -10.42
N SER A 58 -1.15 8.95 -9.71
CA SER A 58 -0.07 8.87 -8.72
C SER A 58 -0.65 8.32 -7.43
N VAL A 59 -0.24 7.12 -7.06
CA VAL A 59 -0.82 6.37 -5.95
C VAL A 59 0.24 6.09 -4.91
N SER A 60 -0.11 6.25 -3.65
CA SER A 60 0.69 5.79 -2.52
C SER A 60 -0.08 4.75 -1.75
N ILE A 61 0.58 3.66 -1.39
CA ILE A 61 0.01 2.63 -0.53
C ILE A 61 0.89 2.53 0.71
N ILE A 62 0.29 2.75 1.87
CA ILE A 62 1.01 2.70 3.13
C ILE A 62 0.60 1.40 3.83
N GLY A 63 1.55 0.47 3.90
CA GLY A 63 1.34 -0.78 4.63
C GLY A 63 2.02 -0.71 5.97
N MET A 64 1.29 -0.98 7.05
CA MET A 64 1.83 -0.82 8.39
C MET A 64 1.29 -1.85 9.37
N ASP A 65 2.05 -2.11 10.40
CA ASP A 65 1.65 -2.96 11.51
C ASP A 65 2.22 -2.39 12.81
N ILE A 66 1.67 -2.83 13.93
CA ILE A 66 2.07 -2.34 15.25
C ILE A 66 3.40 -2.96 15.67
N VAL A 67 4.33 -2.10 16.07
CA VAL A 67 5.60 -2.53 16.67
C VAL A 67 5.34 -2.85 18.14
N ASP A 68 5.67 -4.07 18.54
CA ASP A 68 5.48 -4.53 19.90
C ASP A 68 6.77 -4.38 20.69
N PHE A 69 6.83 -3.33 21.51
CA PHE A 69 7.97 -3.09 22.40
C PHE A 69 7.84 -3.79 23.75
N SER A 70 6.68 -4.41 24.04
CA SER A 70 6.44 -5.05 25.32
C SER A 70 7.06 -6.43 25.41
N LYS A 71 7.47 -7.03 24.31
CA LYS A 71 8.10 -8.34 24.31
C LYS A 71 9.44 -8.29 25.01
N GLU A 72 9.65 -9.23 25.93
CA GLU A 72 10.92 -9.35 26.61
C GLU A 72 12.01 -9.65 25.60
N LYS A 73 13.10 -8.90 25.73
CA LYS A 73 14.25 -9.10 24.87
C LYS A 73 14.96 -10.36 25.31
N SER A 74 15.20 -11.26 24.38
CA SER A 74 16.05 -12.41 24.66
C SER A 74 17.49 -11.95 24.89
N SER A 75 18.22 -12.72 25.68
CA SER A 75 19.63 -12.44 25.97
C SER A 75 20.43 -12.37 24.66
N GLY A 76 21.18 -11.30 24.49
CA GLY A 76 22.01 -11.09 23.32
C GLY A 76 21.29 -10.48 22.12
N PHE A 77 20.02 -10.15 22.26
CA PHE A 77 19.28 -9.50 21.19
C PHE A 77 19.65 -8.02 21.09
N GLU A 78 19.95 -7.57 19.88
CA GLU A 78 20.20 -6.16 19.58
C GLU A 78 19.16 -5.68 18.59
N GLY A 79 18.31 -4.74 19.00
CA GLY A 79 17.28 -4.16 18.16
C GLY A 79 15.89 -4.76 18.44
N ASN A 80 14.97 -4.57 17.52
CA ASN A 80 13.59 -5.00 17.65
C ASN A 80 13.23 -5.97 16.52
N ASP A 81 13.22 -7.27 16.82
CA ASP A 81 12.89 -8.31 15.83
C ASP A 81 11.52 -8.13 15.22
N ASN A 82 10.55 -7.68 16.01
CA ASN A 82 9.18 -7.46 15.53
C ASN A 82 9.17 -6.38 14.44
N GLU A 83 9.94 -5.33 14.60
CA GLU A 83 10.04 -4.27 13.58
C GLU A 83 10.61 -4.81 12.26
N LEU A 84 11.70 -5.59 12.32
CA LEU A 84 12.28 -6.20 11.12
C LEU A 84 11.29 -7.17 10.45
N TYR A 85 10.58 -7.94 11.26
CA TYR A 85 9.57 -8.85 10.75
C TYR A 85 8.45 -8.09 10.04
N ILE A 86 7.99 -6.98 10.64
CA ILE A 86 6.96 -6.13 10.03
C ILE A 86 7.44 -5.56 8.71
N LEU A 87 8.65 -5.03 8.67
CA LEU A 87 9.22 -4.49 7.42
C LEU A 87 9.29 -5.55 6.34
N ASN A 88 9.72 -6.74 6.68
CA ASN A 88 9.79 -7.84 5.73
C ASN A 88 8.41 -8.22 5.17
N THR A 89 7.41 -8.36 6.03
CA THR A 89 6.07 -8.76 5.60
C THR A 89 5.38 -7.66 4.80
N GLN A 90 5.55 -6.40 5.18
CA GLN A 90 4.96 -5.30 4.44
C GLN A 90 5.61 -5.11 3.07
N LEU A 91 6.90 -5.35 2.96
CA LEU A 91 7.57 -5.32 1.65
C LEU A 91 7.00 -6.40 0.72
N GLU A 92 6.71 -7.59 1.24
CA GLU A 92 6.09 -8.66 0.44
C GLU A 92 4.70 -8.26 -0.07
N VAL A 93 3.90 -7.56 0.76
CA VAL A 93 2.61 -7.02 0.32
C VAL A 93 2.81 -6.07 -0.87
N MET A 94 3.78 -5.17 -0.77
CA MET A 94 4.07 -4.20 -1.84
C MET A 94 4.56 -4.89 -3.11
N LYS A 95 5.38 -5.92 -2.98
CA LYS A 95 5.84 -6.70 -4.14
C LYS A 95 4.69 -7.40 -4.85
N ARG A 96 3.74 -7.94 -4.10
CA ARG A 96 2.60 -8.65 -4.70
C ARG A 96 1.69 -7.71 -5.49
N ILE A 97 1.40 -6.52 -4.97
CA ILE A 97 0.58 -5.57 -5.73
C ILE A 97 1.29 -5.10 -7.00
N CYS A 98 2.60 -4.89 -6.94
CA CYS A 98 3.37 -4.52 -8.11
C CYS A 98 3.39 -5.66 -9.15
N ALA A 99 3.47 -6.89 -8.71
CA ALA A 99 3.49 -8.05 -9.60
C ALA A 99 2.20 -8.19 -10.41
N VAL A 100 1.03 -7.96 -9.79
CA VAL A 100 -0.24 -8.07 -10.52
C VAL A 100 -0.42 -6.95 -11.53
N MET A 101 0.21 -5.80 -11.33
CA MET A 101 0.20 -4.69 -12.28
C MET A 101 1.24 -4.83 -13.39
N THR A 102 2.25 -5.66 -13.19
CA THR A 102 3.31 -5.88 -14.18
C THR A 102 2.99 -7.03 -15.11
N ARG A 103 2.41 -8.10 -14.58
CA ARG A 103 2.21 -9.34 -15.34
C ARG A 103 1.03 -10.18 -14.87
N GLY A 104 0.17 -9.62 -14.04
CA GLY A 104 -0.98 -10.32 -13.48
C GLY A 104 -2.30 -9.82 -14.06
N ASP A 105 -3.37 -10.06 -13.30
CA ASP A 105 -4.72 -9.74 -13.74
C ASP A 105 -4.96 -8.26 -13.97
N MET A 106 -4.36 -7.41 -13.14
CA MET A 106 -4.50 -5.96 -13.32
C MET A 106 -3.84 -5.48 -14.60
N TYR A 107 -2.67 -6.04 -14.93
CA TYR A 107 -2.00 -5.74 -16.19
C TYR A 107 -2.87 -6.11 -17.39
N ARG A 108 -3.48 -7.29 -17.36
CA ARG A 108 -4.37 -7.75 -18.43
C ARG A 108 -5.60 -6.89 -18.59
N ASP A 109 -6.06 -6.26 -17.51
CA ASP A 109 -7.24 -5.39 -17.53
C ASP A 109 -6.88 -3.93 -17.82
N GLY A 110 -5.63 -3.65 -18.17
CA GLY A 110 -5.20 -2.34 -18.60
C GLY A 110 -4.60 -1.45 -17.52
N PHE A 111 -4.38 -1.96 -16.32
CA PHE A 111 -3.73 -1.22 -15.23
C PHE A 111 -2.22 -1.47 -15.29
N GLU A 112 -1.49 -0.52 -15.85
CA GLU A 112 -0.05 -0.65 -16.03
C GLU A 112 0.72 0.30 -15.12
N LEU A 113 1.90 -0.15 -14.67
CA LEU A 113 2.81 0.73 -13.93
C LEU A 113 3.64 1.55 -14.90
N GLU A 114 3.81 2.83 -14.60
CA GLU A 114 4.75 3.70 -15.29
C GLU A 114 6.06 3.73 -14.51
N GLY A 115 7.14 3.27 -15.13
CA GLY A 115 8.44 3.20 -14.47
C GLY A 115 8.48 2.17 -13.36
N GLU A 116 9.41 2.36 -12.44
CA GLU A 116 9.60 1.45 -11.32
C GLU A 116 9.01 2.03 -10.04
N PRO A 117 8.11 1.31 -9.36
CA PRO A 117 7.60 1.75 -8.06
C PRO A 117 8.72 1.78 -7.02
N THR A 118 8.60 2.70 -6.07
CA THR A 118 9.56 2.85 -4.99
C THR A 118 8.88 2.59 -3.65
N ALA A 119 9.46 1.74 -2.84
CA ALA A 119 8.96 1.46 -1.49
C ALA A 119 9.97 1.99 -0.47
N GLU A 120 9.50 2.80 0.47
CA GLU A 120 10.32 3.39 1.51
C GLU A 120 9.89 2.89 2.87
N PRO A 121 10.82 2.37 3.69
CA PRO A 121 10.49 1.95 5.05
C PRO A 121 10.28 3.15 5.96
N PHE A 122 9.43 2.97 6.96
CA PHE A 122 9.19 3.98 7.97
C PHE A 122 8.88 3.35 9.32
N THR A 123 9.11 4.13 10.39
CA THR A 123 8.62 3.84 11.73
C THR A 123 8.05 5.13 12.27
N ASP A 124 6.77 5.17 12.56
CA ASP A 124 6.08 6.35 13.05
C ASP A 124 5.48 6.10 14.42
N ARG A 125 5.46 7.17 15.21
CA ARG A 125 4.88 7.16 16.56
C ARG A 125 3.55 7.91 16.52
N PHE A 126 2.51 7.20 16.19
CA PHE A 126 1.15 7.63 16.42
C PHE A 126 0.78 7.29 17.87
N GLU A 127 -0.46 7.04 18.18
CA GLU A 127 -0.84 6.53 19.50
C GLU A 127 -0.24 5.15 19.75
N ASN A 128 -0.11 4.35 18.68
CA ASN A 128 0.71 3.16 18.68
C ASN A 128 1.96 3.40 17.83
N VAL A 129 3.05 2.73 18.15
CA VAL A 129 4.22 2.75 17.28
C VAL A 129 3.95 1.78 16.13
N VAL A 130 4.04 2.27 14.92
CA VAL A 130 3.81 1.48 13.72
C VAL A 130 5.03 1.52 12.81
N ALA A 131 5.25 0.45 12.10
CA ALA A 131 6.31 0.37 11.08
C ALA A 131 5.74 -0.23 9.81
N GLY A 132 6.36 0.04 8.69
CA GLY A 132 5.95 -0.50 7.43
C GLY A 132 6.66 0.14 6.26
N PHE A 133 6.00 0.08 5.11
CA PHE A 133 6.50 0.67 3.87
C PHE A 133 5.46 1.58 3.23
N THR A 134 5.94 2.65 2.64
CA THR A 134 5.14 3.49 1.75
C THR A 134 5.56 3.18 0.33
N LEU A 135 4.64 2.63 -0.45
CA LEU A 135 4.85 2.36 -1.87
C LEU A 135 4.35 3.54 -2.67
N SER A 136 5.22 4.12 -3.48
CA SER A 136 4.86 5.18 -4.42
C SER A 136 4.92 4.63 -5.83
N MET A 137 3.82 4.77 -6.57
CA MET A 137 3.73 4.26 -7.93
C MET A 137 2.83 5.13 -8.78
N THR A 138 3.00 5.02 -10.08
CA THR A 138 2.11 5.66 -11.05
C THR A 138 1.42 4.57 -11.85
N VAL A 139 0.09 4.56 -11.81
CA VAL A 139 -0.74 3.59 -12.52
C VAL A 139 -1.33 4.28 -13.74
N LYS A 140 -1.11 3.68 -14.92
CA LYS A 140 -1.68 4.16 -16.17
C LYS A 140 -2.85 3.31 -16.58
N THR A 141 -3.91 3.96 -17.03
CA THR A 141 -5.05 3.26 -17.61
C THR A 141 -5.37 3.87 -18.96
N PRO A 142 -5.91 3.08 -19.92
CA PRO A 142 -6.38 3.63 -21.18
C PRO A 142 -7.45 4.66 -20.92
N ASN A 143 -7.40 5.75 -21.66
CA ASN A 143 -8.40 6.80 -21.54
C ASN A 143 -9.61 6.42 -22.39
N ASP A 144 -10.73 6.15 -21.72
CA ASP A 144 -11.98 5.76 -22.38
C ASP A 144 -12.76 6.95 -22.97
N MET A 145 -12.14 8.11 -23.04
CA MET A 145 -12.78 9.24 -23.68
C MET A 145 -12.97 8.94 -25.16
N THR A 146 -14.09 8.30 -25.44
CA THR A 146 -14.58 8.25 -26.80
C THR A 146 -15.09 9.65 -27.11
N ALA A 147 -14.29 10.37 -27.86
CA ALA A 147 -14.76 11.60 -28.45
C ALA A 147 -15.79 11.24 -29.52
N CYS A 148 -16.99 11.16 -29.16
CA CYS A 148 -18.07 11.01 -30.13
C CYS A 148 -18.84 12.29 -30.22
#